data_56a0cd957ed60d44d34b08f163b6b934
#
_entry.id   56a0cd957ed60d44d34b08f163b6b934
#
_cell.length_a   1.000
_cell.length_b   1.000
_cell.length_c   1.000
_cell.angle_alpha   90.00
_cell.angle_beta   90.00
_cell.angle_gamma   90.00
#
_symmetry.space_group_name_H-M   'P 1'
#
loop_
_entity.id
_entity.type
_entity.pdbx_description
1 polymer ?
#
loop_
_entity_poly.entity_id
_entity_poly.type
_entity_poly.pdbx_seq_one_letter_code
_entity_poly.pdbx_strand_id
1 'polypeptide(L)'
;VHGEHEAFLHILNSCSGIIREKVDDLFASTISKGERDELATLIYYPEEKLEQLHRQMKDMDEWYRITLHRLIEVCRFVTSKYTRSKVRKALPKDYAYIIDELIHTNYAEADKRDYFENIISTIIDLEQADGFIEAVSAVIKRMAVDHMHIVGDIFDRGPRADIIMDSLLDYHSVDIQWGNHDILWMGAASGSRTLVATVLANSIHYNNLEVIETGYGISLRPLSVFANEVYKDCDIHRFAVKLTGPDADQYSEKDKLLSARMHKAITIILFKLEGQKLLRHPEYGMSDRLLLDKIDYANKCITIGDTTYPLEDVDFPTVD
;
A
#
# COMPACT_ATOMS: atom_id res chain seq x y z
N VAL A 1 0.72 8.60 2.66
CA VAL A 1 0.97 7.77 1.47
C VAL A 1 -0.23 7.80 0.52
N HIS A 2 -1.46 8.07 0.99
CA HIS A 2 -2.69 8.24 0.18
C HIS A 2 -2.91 7.15 -0.90
N GLY A 3 -2.62 5.88 -0.56
CA GLY A 3 -2.77 4.75 -1.47
C GLY A 3 -1.62 4.54 -2.47
N GLU A 4 -0.55 5.29 -2.39
CA GLU A 4 0.64 5.11 -3.22
C GLU A 4 1.47 3.92 -2.74
N HIS A 5 1.30 2.77 -3.38
CA HIS A 5 1.89 1.52 -2.91
C HIS A 5 3.43 1.50 -2.95
N GLU A 6 4.06 2.08 -3.96
CA GLU A 6 5.54 2.13 -4.04
C GLU A 6 6.15 2.93 -2.88
N ALA A 7 5.59 4.12 -2.59
CA ALA A 7 6.02 4.92 -1.46
C ALA A 7 5.76 4.21 -0.12
N PHE A 8 4.63 3.50 0.00
CA PHE A 8 4.32 2.72 1.19
C PHE A 8 5.30 1.56 1.37
N LEU A 9 5.56 0.77 0.33
CA LEU A 9 6.51 -0.34 0.38
C LEU A 9 7.93 0.15 0.70
N HIS A 10 8.34 1.29 0.14
CA HIS A 10 9.63 1.90 0.48
C HIS A 10 9.71 2.25 1.97
N ILE A 11 8.69 2.91 2.53
CA ILE A 11 8.63 3.23 3.96
C ILE A 11 8.63 1.96 4.82
N LEU A 12 7.85 0.97 4.45
CA LEU A 12 7.75 -0.31 5.15
C LEU A 12 9.10 -1.03 5.18
N ASN A 13 9.77 -1.13 4.05
CA ASN A 13 11.07 -1.79 3.93
C ASN A 13 12.18 -1.02 4.65
N SER A 14 12.22 0.31 4.53
CA SER A 14 13.25 1.15 5.14
C SER A 14 13.03 1.42 6.63
N CYS A 15 11.89 1.04 7.17
CA CYS A 15 11.49 1.33 8.55
C CYS A 15 11.72 2.82 8.92
N SER A 16 11.42 3.73 8.00
CA SER A 16 11.61 5.18 8.17
C SER A 16 13.02 5.60 8.58
N GLY A 17 14.04 4.82 8.20
CA GLY A 17 15.45 5.09 8.52
C GLY A 17 15.90 4.56 9.88
N ILE A 18 15.07 3.92 10.67
CA ILE A 18 15.42 3.38 11.99
C ILE A 18 16.62 2.42 11.91
N ILE A 19 16.69 1.57 10.91
CA ILE A 19 17.81 0.63 10.73
C ILE A 19 19.09 1.38 10.44
N ARG A 20 19.06 2.42 9.60
CA ARG A 20 20.24 3.26 9.31
C ARG A 20 20.77 3.90 10.58
N GLU A 21 19.89 4.45 11.42
CA GLU A 21 20.27 4.99 12.74
C GLU A 21 20.93 3.92 13.62
N LYS A 22 20.40 2.71 13.66
CA LYS A 22 20.99 1.62 14.46
C LYS A 22 22.35 1.15 13.94
N VAL A 23 22.53 1.13 12.62
CA VAL A 23 23.84 0.84 11.98
C VAL A 23 24.83 1.95 12.30
N ASP A 24 24.41 3.22 12.24
CA ASP A 24 25.26 4.36 12.60
C ASP A 24 25.65 4.32 14.08
N ASP A 25 24.71 4.08 14.99
CA ASP A 25 24.99 3.97 16.43
C ASP A 25 26.04 2.88 16.72
N LEU A 26 25.95 1.74 16.04
CA LEU A 26 26.83 0.59 16.30
C LEU A 26 28.20 0.75 15.68
N PHE A 27 28.30 1.32 14.49
CA PHE A 27 29.52 1.28 13.68
C PHE A 27 30.16 2.65 13.39
N ALA A 28 29.67 3.77 13.97
CA ALA A 28 30.18 5.09 13.67
C ALA A 28 31.70 5.24 13.88
N SER A 29 32.29 4.50 14.82
CA SER A 29 33.71 4.56 15.15
C SER A 29 34.56 3.50 14.43
N THR A 30 33.95 2.51 13.77
CA THR A 30 34.67 1.33 13.28
C THR A 30 34.72 1.21 11.75
N ILE A 31 33.69 1.70 11.05
CA ILE A 31 33.63 1.66 9.59
C ILE A 31 33.20 3.01 9.01
N SER A 32 33.54 3.22 7.74
CA SER A 32 33.23 4.46 7.03
C SER A 32 31.72 4.68 6.86
N LYS A 33 31.32 5.93 6.62
CA LYS A 33 29.93 6.27 6.33
C LYS A 33 29.39 5.51 5.12
N GLY A 34 30.20 5.40 4.05
CA GLY A 34 29.82 4.68 2.84
C GLY A 34 29.47 3.20 3.13
N GLU A 35 30.32 2.51 3.91
CA GLU A 35 30.07 1.12 4.31
C GLU A 35 28.83 0.97 5.19
N ARG A 36 28.56 1.94 6.08
CA ARG A 36 27.31 1.94 6.88
C ARG A 36 26.09 2.13 6.01
N ASP A 37 26.14 3.04 5.05
CA ASP A 37 25.05 3.27 4.09
C ASP A 37 24.79 2.03 3.22
N GLU A 38 25.85 1.33 2.79
CA GLU A 38 25.74 0.07 2.05
C GLU A 38 25.15 -1.06 2.90
N LEU A 39 25.59 -1.21 4.15
CA LEU A 39 25.07 -2.20 5.08
C LEU A 39 23.57 -1.96 5.37
N ALA A 40 23.19 -0.72 5.62
CA ALA A 40 21.79 -0.36 5.82
C ALA A 40 20.94 -0.64 4.55
N THR A 41 21.48 -0.32 3.37
CA THR A 41 20.81 -0.61 2.09
C THR A 41 20.63 -2.12 1.88
N LEU A 42 21.64 -2.92 2.21
CA LEU A 42 21.54 -4.38 2.16
C LEU A 42 20.44 -4.91 3.09
N ILE A 43 20.34 -4.39 4.31
CA ILE A 43 19.30 -4.81 5.25
C ILE A 43 17.90 -4.42 4.72
N TYR A 44 17.76 -3.24 4.11
CA TYR A 44 16.49 -2.81 3.54
C TYR A 44 16.07 -3.63 2.32
N TYR A 45 17.00 -3.84 1.39
CA TYR A 45 16.77 -4.44 0.07
C TYR A 45 17.81 -5.54 -0.21
N PRO A 46 17.76 -6.67 0.53
CA PRO A 46 18.80 -7.69 0.41
C PRO A 46 18.84 -8.35 -0.96
N GLU A 47 17.70 -8.72 -1.54
CA GLU A 47 17.62 -9.41 -2.83
C GLU A 47 18.23 -8.56 -3.96
N GLU A 48 17.77 -7.29 -4.10
CA GLU A 48 18.24 -6.39 -5.15
C GLU A 48 19.74 -6.06 -4.99
N LYS A 49 20.19 -5.91 -3.74
CA LYS A 49 21.61 -5.61 -3.47
C LYS A 49 22.49 -6.81 -3.76
N LEU A 50 22.09 -8.01 -3.40
CA LEU A 50 22.81 -9.24 -3.69
C LEU A 50 22.91 -9.48 -5.20
N GLU A 51 21.78 -9.33 -5.92
CA GLU A 51 21.79 -9.44 -7.38
C GLU A 51 22.75 -8.46 -8.04
N GLN A 52 22.78 -7.20 -7.56
CA GLN A 52 23.74 -6.20 -8.04
C GLN A 52 25.20 -6.63 -7.80
N LEU A 53 25.50 -7.15 -6.60
CA LEU A 53 26.86 -7.56 -6.22
C LEU A 53 27.33 -8.77 -7.01
N HIS A 54 26.48 -9.78 -7.24
CA HIS A 54 26.78 -10.93 -8.09
C HIS A 54 27.15 -10.55 -9.53
N ARG A 55 26.59 -9.48 -10.05
CA ARG A 55 26.97 -8.95 -11.38
C ARG A 55 28.33 -8.26 -11.38
N GLN A 56 28.78 -7.75 -10.23
CA GLN A 56 30.01 -6.93 -10.11
C GLN A 56 31.20 -7.72 -9.62
N MET A 57 31.00 -8.72 -8.75
CA MET A 57 32.04 -9.49 -8.08
C MET A 57 31.97 -10.95 -8.50
N LYS A 58 33.13 -11.56 -8.78
CA LYS A 58 33.24 -12.97 -9.13
C LYS A 58 33.48 -13.87 -7.91
N ASP A 59 34.15 -13.32 -6.91
CA ASP A 59 34.46 -13.99 -5.66
C ASP A 59 33.90 -13.13 -4.53
N MET A 60 32.97 -13.70 -3.77
CA MET A 60 32.25 -13.03 -2.70
C MET A 60 32.58 -13.54 -1.31
N ASP A 61 33.44 -14.55 -1.15
CA ASP A 61 33.66 -15.22 0.12
C ASP A 61 34.11 -14.28 1.24
N GLU A 62 35.07 -13.40 0.95
CA GLU A 62 35.56 -12.43 1.93
C GLU A 62 34.48 -11.35 2.22
N TRP A 63 33.75 -10.91 1.20
CA TRP A 63 32.64 -9.97 1.37
C TRP A 63 31.53 -10.61 2.23
N TYR A 64 31.16 -11.87 1.98
CA TYR A 64 30.20 -12.59 2.80
C TYR A 64 30.64 -12.68 4.25
N ARG A 65 31.89 -13.04 4.49
CA ARG A 65 32.45 -13.17 5.84
C ARG A 65 32.28 -11.86 6.62
N ILE A 66 32.75 -10.75 6.06
CA ILE A 66 32.67 -9.43 6.70
C ILE A 66 31.20 -9.02 6.90
N THR A 67 30.38 -9.23 5.89
CA THR A 67 28.96 -8.82 5.91
C THR A 67 28.16 -9.62 6.92
N LEU A 68 28.33 -10.92 6.98
CA LEU A 68 27.65 -11.79 7.95
C LEU A 68 28.00 -11.42 9.39
N HIS A 69 29.27 -11.12 9.69
CA HIS A 69 29.67 -10.61 11.00
C HIS A 69 28.90 -9.32 11.35
N ARG A 70 28.90 -8.35 10.44
CA ARG A 70 28.24 -7.05 10.65
C ARG A 70 26.72 -7.22 10.83
N LEU A 71 26.08 -8.06 10.03
CA LEU A 71 24.65 -8.34 10.15
C LEU A 71 24.30 -9.00 11.47
N ILE A 72 25.08 -9.97 11.93
CA ILE A 72 24.85 -10.60 13.23
C ILE A 72 25.02 -9.59 14.36
N GLU A 73 25.97 -8.66 14.29
CA GLU A 73 26.11 -7.59 15.28
C GLU A 73 24.90 -6.65 15.30
N VAL A 74 24.40 -6.21 14.13
CA VAL A 74 23.18 -5.42 14.05
C VAL A 74 21.99 -6.20 14.62
N CYS A 75 21.84 -7.47 14.23
CA CYS A 75 20.77 -8.34 14.73
C CYS A 75 20.83 -8.48 16.26
N ARG A 76 22.01 -8.71 16.82
CA ARG A 76 22.24 -8.75 18.28
C ARG A 76 21.85 -7.44 18.94
N PHE A 77 22.25 -6.31 18.37
CA PHE A 77 21.95 -4.98 18.91
C PHE A 77 20.45 -4.71 18.94
N VAL A 78 19.74 -4.93 17.83
CA VAL A 78 18.28 -4.67 17.77
C VAL A 78 17.47 -5.65 18.61
N THR A 79 17.96 -6.89 18.80
CA THR A 79 17.28 -7.91 19.60
C THR A 79 17.55 -7.79 21.09
N SER A 80 18.60 -7.07 21.53
CA SER A 80 19.03 -6.95 22.93
C SER A 80 17.95 -6.39 23.88
N LYS A 81 17.05 -5.59 23.38
CA LYS A 81 15.92 -5.00 24.14
C LYS A 81 14.76 -5.96 24.41
N TYR A 82 14.79 -7.15 23.82
CA TYR A 82 13.71 -8.12 23.91
C TYR A 82 14.09 -9.36 24.70
N THR A 83 13.08 -10.06 25.21
CA THR A 83 13.29 -11.37 25.84
C THR A 83 13.66 -12.41 24.76
N ARG A 84 14.49 -13.39 25.13
CA ARG A 84 14.88 -14.47 24.25
C ARG A 84 13.67 -15.20 23.64
N SER A 85 12.61 -15.40 24.40
CA SER A 85 11.37 -16.02 23.91
C SER A 85 10.70 -15.22 22.78
N LYS A 86 10.71 -13.87 22.86
CA LYS A 86 10.17 -13.00 21.81
C LYS A 86 11.03 -13.07 20.57
N VAL A 87 12.35 -13.02 20.71
CA VAL A 87 13.30 -13.13 19.61
C VAL A 87 13.11 -14.46 18.87
N ARG A 88 13.11 -15.58 19.60
CA ARG A 88 12.94 -16.93 18.99
C ARG A 88 11.66 -17.08 18.18
N LYS A 89 10.56 -16.44 18.59
CA LYS A 89 9.30 -16.45 17.83
C LYS A 89 9.37 -15.63 16.53
N ALA A 90 10.32 -14.70 16.44
CA ALA A 90 10.51 -13.86 15.27
C ALA A 90 11.48 -14.47 14.25
N LEU A 91 12.23 -15.49 14.63
CA LEU A 91 13.22 -16.11 13.75
C LEU A 91 12.55 -16.94 12.63
N PRO A 92 13.07 -16.85 11.39
CA PRO A 92 12.61 -17.69 10.28
C PRO A 92 12.95 -19.16 10.55
N LYS A 93 12.00 -20.06 10.23
CA LYS A 93 12.09 -21.48 10.62
C LYS A 93 13.36 -22.17 10.14
N ASP A 94 13.79 -21.88 8.92
CA ASP A 94 14.90 -22.57 8.27
C ASP A 94 16.26 -22.22 8.88
N TYR A 95 16.40 -20.98 9.41
CA TYR A 95 17.64 -20.47 10.01
C TYR A 95 17.55 -20.21 11.51
N ALA A 96 16.41 -20.54 12.13
CA ALA A 96 16.14 -20.15 13.52
C ALA A 96 17.20 -20.57 14.51
N TYR A 97 17.68 -21.83 14.40
CA TYR A 97 18.70 -22.34 15.30
C TYR A 97 20.04 -21.62 15.12
N ILE A 98 20.47 -21.45 13.87
CA ILE A 98 21.77 -20.82 13.57
C ILE A 98 21.78 -19.36 13.98
N ILE A 99 20.71 -18.62 13.69
CA ILE A 99 20.60 -17.21 14.08
C ILE A 99 20.57 -17.09 15.62
N ASP A 100 19.76 -17.91 16.32
CA ASP A 100 19.70 -17.89 17.80
C ASP A 100 21.08 -18.18 18.41
N GLU A 101 21.83 -19.11 17.84
CA GLU A 101 23.19 -19.44 18.28
C GLU A 101 24.15 -18.26 18.07
N LEU A 102 24.20 -17.70 16.86
CA LEU A 102 25.13 -16.62 16.50
C LEU A 102 24.87 -15.34 17.29
N ILE A 103 23.61 -14.95 17.52
CA ILE A 103 23.31 -13.72 18.26
C ILE A 103 23.58 -13.83 19.77
N HIS A 104 23.66 -15.08 20.31
CA HIS A 104 23.92 -15.31 21.75
C HIS A 104 25.35 -15.78 22.06
N THR A 105 26.14 -16.14 21.03
CA THR A 105 27.52 -16.58 21.23
C THR A 105 28.41 -15.37 21.57
N ASN A 106 29.11 -15.45 22.71
CA ASN A 106 30.09 -14.45 23.10
C ASN A 106 31.48 -14.75 22.50
N TYR A 107 31.77 -14.20 21.32
CA TYR A 107 33.03 -14.43 20.60
C TYR A 107 34.23 -13.60 21.14
N ALA A 108 34.09 -12.94 22.28
CA ALA A 108 35.24 -12.36 22.98
C ALA A 108 36.18 -13.45 23.54
N GLU A 109 35.65 -14.66 23.81
CA GLU A 109 36.41 -15.85 24.23
C GLU A 109 36.97 -16.57 23.00
N ALA A 110 38.25 -16.97 23.02
CA ALA A 110 38.95 -17.55 21.87
C ALA A 110 38.23 -18.81 21.30
N ASP A 111 37.91 -19.76 22.14
CA ASP A 111 37.22 -21.00 21.73
C ASP A 111 35.85 -20.75 21.08
N LYS A 112 35.14 -19.76 21.54
CA LYS A 112 33.84 -19.36 20.98
C LYS A 112 33.97 -18.58 19.69
N ARG A 113 35.08 -17.88 19.51
CA ARG A 113 35.39 -17.20 18.25
C ARG A 113 35.61 -18.21 17.13
N ASP A 114 36.42 -19.23 17.37
CA ASP A 114 36.67 -20.29 16.38
C ASP A 114 35.38 -21.03 16.01
N TYR A 115 34.53 -21.29 16.99
CA TYR A 115 33.20 -21.86 16.75
C TYR A 115 32.33 -20.96 15.87
N PHE A 116 32.28 -19.67 16.16
CA PHE A 116 31.53 -18.68 15.38
C PHE A 116 32.03 -18.62 13.92
N GLU A 117 33.39 -18.55 13.75
CA GLU A 117 34.00 -18.52 12.41
C GLU A 117 33.71 -19.81 11.62
N ASN A 118 33.69 -20.95 12.27
CA ASN A 118 33.35 -22.21 11.62
C ASN A 118 31.90 -22.24 11.13
N ILE A 119 30.96 -21.67 11.87
CA ILE A 119 29.58 -21.55 11.42
C ILE A 119 29.50 -20.64 10.18
N ILE A 120 30.12 -19.45 10.22
CA ILE A 120 30.13 -18.52 9.09
C ILE A 120 30.76 -19.18 7.86
N SER A 121 31.91 -19.82 7.99
CA SER A 121 32.56 -20.54 6.88
C SER A 121 31.67 -21.63 6.33
N THR A 122 31.00 -22.40 7.19
CA THR A 122 30.06 -23.45 6.73
C THR A 122 28.88 -22.87 5.94
N ILE A 123 28.34 -21.74 6.34
CA ILE A 123 27.24 -21.06 5.60
C ILE A 123 27.71 -20.68 4.20
N ILE A 124 28.97 -20.16 4.08
CA ILE A 124 29.56 -19.77 2.80
C ILE A 124 29.85 -21.01 1.95
N ASP A 125 30.51 -22.01 2.51
CA ASP A 125 30.91 -23.23 1.82
C ASP A 125 29.71 -24.04 1.28
N LEU A 126 28.55 -23.91 1.93
CA LEU A 126 27.29 -24.54 1.51
C LEU A 126 26.48 -23.67 0.54
N GLU A 127 27.01 -22.55 0.09
CA GLU A 127 26.33 -21.58 -0.80
C GLU A 127 24.99 -21.05 -0.21
N GLN A 128 24.89 -20.94 1.12
CA GLN A 128 23.70 -20.48 1.82
C GLN A 128 23.77 -19.00 2.27
N ALA A 129 24.82 -18.29 1.89
CA ALA A 129 25.09 -16.94 2.40
C ALA A 129 24.00 -15.95 2.00
N ASP A 130 23.48 -15.99 0.78
CA ASP A 130 22.43 -15.09 0.31
C ASP A 130 21.15 -15.29 1.12
N GLY A 131 20.64 -16.50 1.18
CA GLY A 131 19.43 -16.82 1.94
C GLY A 131 19.57 -16.52 3.44
N PHE A 132 20.77 -16.67 3.98
CA PHE A 132 21.07 -16.30 5.36
C PHE A 132 21.06 -14.80 5.58
N ILE A 133 21.62 -14.00 4.64
CA ILE A 133 21.58 -12.53 4.65
C ILE A 133 20.14 -12.04 4.60
N GLU A 134 19.32 -12.60 3.72
CA GLU A 134 17.88 -12.27 3.61
C GLU A 134 17.16 -12.58 4.93
N ALA A 135 17.39 -13.77 5.49
CA ALA A 135 16.78 -14.20 6.75
C ALA A 135 17.15 -13.29 7.93
N VAL A 136 18.44 -12.97 8.08
CA VAL A 136 18.91 -12.05 9.15
C VAL A 136 18.39 -10.64 8.94
N SER A 137 18.37 -10.14 7.70
CA SER A 137 17.80 -8.84 7.35
C SER A 137 16.32 -8.75 7.71
N ALA A 138 15.55 -9.80 7.44
CA ALA A 138 14.13 -9.88 7.83
C ALA A 138 13.95 -9.84 9.36
N VAL A 139 14.80 -10.54 10.12
CA VAL A 139 14.79 -10.49 11.59
C VAL A 139 15.10 -9.08 12.08
N ILE A 140 16.13 -8.43 11.52
CA ILE A 140 16.52 -7.06 11.89
C ILE A 140 15.34 -6.10 11.63
N LYS A 141 14.74 -6.14 10.45
CA LYS A 141 13.57 -5.31 10.10
C LYS A 141 12.42 -5.54 11.08
N ARG A 142 12.07 -6.79 11.31
CA ARG A 142 10.99 -7.18 12.22
C ARG A 142 11.22 -6.75 13.68
N MET A 143 12.46 -6.80 14.15
CA MET A 143 12.81 -6.46 15.54
C MET A 143 13.12 -4.97 15.72
N ALA A 144 13.43 -4.25 14.65
CA ALA A 144 13.60 -2.80 14.67
C ALA A 144 12.27 -2.07 14.91
N VAL A 145 11.19 -2.54 14.26
CA VAL A 145 9.82 -2.01 14.39
C VAL A 145 8.95 -3.04 15.09
N ASP A 146 8.56 -2.73 16.31
CA ASP A 146 7.79 -3.66 17.16
C ASP A 146 6.30 -3.69 16.77
N HIS A 147 5.76 -2.54 16.41
CA HIS A 147 4.37 -2.35 16.06
C HIS A 147 4.21 -1.20 15.07
N MET A 148 3.35 -1.37 14.08
CA MET A 148 3.02 -0.35 13.10
C MET A 148 1.61 0.14 13.32
N HIS A 149 1.42 1.46 13.36
CA HIS A 149 0.11 2.10 13.42
C HIS A 149 -0.15 2.87 12.12
N ILE A 150 -1.20 2.49 11.40
CA ILE A 150 -1.62 3.14 10.16
C ILE A 150 -2.75 4.11 10.48
N VAL A 151 -2.57 5.37 10.09
CA VAL A 151 -3.52 6.46 10.41
C VAL A 151 -4.69 6.59 9.42
N GLY A 152 -4.84 5.65 8.49
CA GLY A 152 -5.96 5.57 7.57
C GLY A 152 -5.72 6.21 6.21
N ASP A 153 -6.81 6.33 5.45
CA ASP A 153 -6.88 6.77 4.06
C ASP A 153 -5.98 5.96 3.11
N ILE A 154 -5.96 4.63 3.32
CA ILE A 154 -5.27 3.68 2.44
C ILE A 154 -5.94 3.69 1.06
N PHE A 155 -7.27 3.76 1.04
CA PHE A 155 -8.10 3.74 -0.17
C PHE A 155 -8.46 5.14 -0.70
N ASP A 156 -7.61 6.17 -0.49
CA ASP A 156 -7.92 7.51 -1.01
C ASP A 156 -7.83 7.55 -2.55
N ARG A 157 -6.71 7.92 -3.13
CA ARG A 157 -6.59 8.18 -4.58
C ARG A 157 -5.40 7.49 -5.23
N GLY A 158 -4.53 6.92 -4.42
CA GLY A 158 -3.33 6.24 -4.90
C GLY A 158 -3.66 4.92 -5.60
N PRO A 159 -2.82 4.51 -6.54
CA PRO A 159 -2.96 3.22 -7.19
C PRO A 159 -2.63 2.08 -6.24
N ARG A 160 -3.29 0.96 -6.42
CA ARG A 160 -2.94 -0.32 -5.80
C ARG A 160 -2.99 -0.34 -4.26
N ALA A 161 -4.05 0.22 -3.67
CA ALA A 161 -4.35 0.06 -2.24
C ALA A 161 -4.50 -1.43 -1.82
N ASP A 162 -4.87 -2.29 -2.75
CA ASP A 162 -4.90 -3.75 -2.61
C ASP A 162 -3.53 -4.32 -2.20
N ILE A 163 -2.43 -3.91 -2.86
CA ILE A 163 -1.06 -4.35 -2.53
C ILE A 163 -0.66 -3.87 -1.12
N ILE A 164 -1.06 -2.63 -0.76
CA ILE A 164 -0.81 -2.11 0.59
C ILE A 164 -1.52 -2.99 1.62
N MET A 165 -2.79 -3.32 1.40
CA MET A 165 -3.56 -4.15 2.33
C MET A 165 -2.96 -5.55 2.46
N ASP A 166 -2.55 -6.20 1.36
CA ASP A 166 -1.90 -7.50 1.40
C ASP A 166 -0.60 -7.44 2.22
N SER A 167 0.23 -6.41 1.99
CA SER A 167 1.47 -6.19 2.76
C SER A 167 1.20 -5.97 4.25
N LEU A 168 0.12 -5.28 4.61
CA LEU A 168 -0.27 -5.05 6.01
C LEU A 168 -0.82 -6.32 6.67
N LEU A 169 -1.55 -7.16 5.93
CA LEU A 169 -2.05 -8.43 6.45
C LEU A 169 -0.92 -9.40 6.81
N ASP A 170 0.17 -9.36 6.06
CA ASP A 170 1.36 -10.17 6.32
C ASP A 170 2.29 -9.57 7.37
N TYR A 171 2.06 -8.31 7.77
CA TYR A 171 2.92 -7.65 8.73
C TYR A 171 2.72 -8.21 10.14
N HIS A 172 3.82 -8.40 10.89
CA HIS A 172 3.84 -9.14 12.15
C HIS A 172 3.04 -8.51 13.31
N SER A 173 2.84 -7.18 13.28
CA SER A 173 2.07 -6.45 14.29
C SER A 173 1.64 -5.10 13.74
N VAL A 174 0.37 -4.96 13.42
CA VAL A 174 -0.21 -3.74 12.86
C VAL A 174 -1.61 -3.51 13.40
N ASP A 175 -1.95 -2.25 13.61
CA ASP A 175 -3.32 -1.79 13.74
C ASP A 175 -3.59 -0.66 12.75
N ILE A 176 -4.84 -0.56 12.31
CA ILE A 176 -5.26 0.38 11.28
C ILE A 176 -6.38 1.24 11.84
N GLN A 177 -6.12 2.54 11.92
CA GLN A 177 -7.16 3.54 12.07
C GLN A 177 -7.76 3.79 10.69
N TRP A 178 -9.07 3.74 10.54
CA TRP A 178 -9.69 4.03 9.26
C TRP A 178 -9.85 5.55 9.02
N GLY A 179 -9.58 5.99 7.79
CA GLY A 179 -9.91 7.32 7.31
C GLY A 179 -11.31 7.37 6.68
N ASN A 180 -11.73 8.54 6.20
CA ASN A 180 -13.05 8.69 5.57
C ASN A 180 -13.18 7.90 4.26
N HIS A 181 -12.12 7.76 3.48
CA HIS A 181 -12.11 6.94 2.27
C HIS A 181 -12.21 5.45 2.60
N ASP A 182 -11.52 4.98 3.63
CA ASP A 182 -11.57 3.57 4.07
C ASP A 182 -12.99 3.17 4.51
N ILE A 183 -13.71 4.06 5.20
CA ILE A 183 -15.10 3.81 5.61
C ILE A 183 -16.02 3.60 4.39
N LEU A 184 -15.81 4.35 3.29
CA LEU A 184 -16.58 4.16 2.06
C LEU A 184 -16.37 2.75 1.49
N TRP A 185 -15.12 2.29 1.44
CA TRP A 185 -14.77 0.95 0.97
C TRP A 185 -15.28 -0.16 1.91
N MET A 186 -15.18 0.04 3.22
CA MET A 186 -15.74 -0.89 4.22
C MET A 186 -17.25 -1.04 4.07
N GLY A 187 -17.96 0.07 3.88
CA GLY A 187 -19.40 0.06 3.65
C GLY A 187 -19.78 -0.55 2.31
N ALA A 188 -19.00 -0.34 1.26
CA ALA A 188 -19.18 -0.99 -0.03
C ALA A 188 -19.00 -2.51 0.09
N ALA A 189 -17.94 -2.97 0.75
CA ALA A 189 -17.67 -4.38 1.02
C ALA A 189 -18.76 -5.03 1.88
N SER A 190 -19.40 -4.25 2.76
CA SER A 190 -20.55 -4.71 3.57
C SER A 190 -21.88 -4.77 2.78
N GLY A 191 -21.88 -4.47 1.48
CA GLY A 191 -23.04 -4.57 0.59
C GLY A 191 -23.93 -3.32 0.53
N SER A 192 -23.47 -2.16 1.02
CA SER A 192 -24.20 -0.91 0.86
C SER A 192 -24.15 -0.44 -0.59
N ARG A 193 -25.27 -0.55 -1.32
CA ARG A 193 -25.35 -0.15 -2.73
C ARG A 193 -24.96 1.32 -2.94
N THR A 194 -25.36 2.21 -2.04
CA THR A 194 -24.99 3.64 -2.09
C THR A 194 -23.48 3.82 -1.98
N LEU A 195 -22.83 3.12 -1.03
CA LEU A 195 -21.38 3.21 -0.86
C LEU A 195 -20.60 2.52 -2.00
N VAL A 196 -21.13 1.43 -2.57
CA VAL A 196 -20.58 0.86 -3.82
C VAL A 196 -20.59 1.91 -4.93
N ALA A 197 -21.73 2.60 -5.14
CA ALA A 197 -21.81 3.64 -6.15
C ALA A 197 -20.87 4.83 -5.85
N THR A 198 -20.69 5.19 -4.57
CA THR A 198 -19.75 6.25 -4.14
C THR A 198 -18.31 5.86 -4.43
N VAL A 199 -17.90 4.65 -4.08
CA VAL A 199 -16.55 4.13 -4.38
C VAL A 199 -16.29 4.13 -5.87
N LEU A 200 -17.24 3.61 -6.68
CA LEU A 200 -17.12 3.61 -8.14
C LEU A 200 -17.01 5.01 -8.72
N ALA A 201 -17.86 5.95 -8.28
CA ALA A 201 -17.83 7.34 -8.75
C ALA A 201 -16.48 8.00 -8.44
N ASN A 202 -15.95 7.81 -7.23
CA ASN A 202 -14.65 8.33 -6.84
C ASN A 202 -13.51 7.69 -7.66
N SER A 203 -13.51 6.36 -7.79
CA SER A 203 -12.47 5.65 -8.52
C SER A 203 -12.44 6.02 -10.01
N ILE A 204 -13.61 6.21 -10.64
CA ILE A 204 -13.70 6.69 -12.01
C ILE A 204 -13.21 8.14 -12.13
N HIS A 205 -13.66 9.02 -11.22
CA HIS A 205 -13.27 10.43 -11.23
C HIS A 205 -11.76 10.64 -11.15
N TYR A 206 -11.09 9.85 -10.31
CA TYR A 206 -9.63 9.93 -10.11
C TYR A 206 -8.86 8.92 -10.96
N ASN A 207 -9.54 8.20 -11.87
CA ASN A 207 -8.95 7.19 -12.73
C ASN A 207 -8.19 6.09 -11.98
N ASN A 208 -8.72 5.69 -10.82
CA ASN A 208 -8.15 4.65 -9.97
C ASN A 208 -8.95 3.34 -10.07
N LEU A 209 -9.14 2.83 -11.29
CA LEU A 209 -9.93 1.63 -11.55
C LEU A 209 -9.14 0.34 -11.34
N GLU A 210 -7.83 0.43 -11.38
CA GLU A 210 -6.94 -0.73 -11.27
C GLU A 210 -7.11 -1.49 -9.95
N VAL A 211 -7.33 -0.78 -8.84
CA VAL A 211 -7.63 -1.40 -7.54
C VAL A 211 -8.87 -2.29 -7.62
N ILE A 212 -9.92 -1.83 -8.34
CA ILE A 212 -11.18 -2.55 -8.47
C ILE A 212 -11.04 -3.72 -9.45
N GLU A 213 -10.53 -3.46 -10.65
CA GLU A 213 -10.52 -4.45 -11.74
C GLU A 213 -9.37 -5.45 -11.58
N THR A 214 -8.15 -4.99 -11.35
CA THR A 214 -6.97 -5.85 -11.21
C THR A 214 -6.80 -6.35 -9.77
N GLY A 215 -6.90 -5.46 -8.79
CA GLY A 215 -6.69 -5.78 -7.39
C GLY A 215 -7.76 -6.73 -6.83
N TYR A 216 -9.04 -6.41 -7.05
CA TYR A 216 -10.15 -7.20 -6.51
C TYR A 216 -10.89 -8.04 -7.57
N GLY A 217 -10.50 -8.00 -8.84
CA GLY A 217 -11.08 -8.83 -9.91
C GLY A 217 -12.53 -8.46 -10.25
N ILE A 218 -12.97 -7.24 -9.96
CA ILE A 218 -14.35 -6.78 -10.19
C ILE A 218 -14.45 -6.09 -11.53
N SER A 219 -15.13 -6.72 -12.50
CA SER A 219 -15.28 -6.16 -13.84
C SER A 219 -16.26 -4.99 -13.90
N LEU A 220 -15.80 -3.86 -14.43
CA LEU A 220 -16.63 -2.68 -14.70
C LEU A 220 -17.27 -2.69 -16.11
N ARG A 221 -17.11 -3.77 -16.86
CA ARG A 221 -17.70 -3.92 -18.20
C ARG A 221 -19.22 -3.65 -18.24
N PRO A 222 -20.05 -4.13 -17.30
CA PRO A 222 -21.47 -3.83 -17.31
C PRO A 222 -21.76 -2.33 -17.25
N LEU A 223 -21.03 -1.59 -16.39
CA LEU A 223 -21.16 -0.13 -16.29
C LEU A 223 -20.71 0.56 -17.58
N SER A 224 -19.59 0.12 -18.19
CA SER A 224 -19.07 0.72 -19.42
C SER A 224 -20.01 0.52 -20.60
N VAL A 225 -20.62 -0.65 -20.73
CA VAL A 225 -21.62 -0.94 -21.78
C VAL A 225 -22.85 -0.06 -21.56
N PHE A 226 -23.42 -0.07 -20.35
CA PHE A 226 -24.55 0.76 -19.99
C PHE A 226 -24.31 2.25 -20.26
N ALA A 227 -23.17 2.77 -19.80
CA ALA A 227 -22.81 4.17 -19.99
C ALA A 227 -22.67 4.54 -21.50
N ASN A 228 -22.10 3.65 -22.28
CA ASN A 228 -21.92 3.88 -23.70
C ASN A 228 -23.21 3.79 -24.51
N GLU A 229 -24.20 3.02 -24.04
CA GLU A 229 -25.52 2.91 -24.69
C GLU A 229 -26.45 4.05 -24.28
N VAL A 230 -26.59 4.29 -22.98
CA VAL A 230 -27.58 5.21 -22.40
C VAL A 230 -27.10 6.67 -22.41
N TYR A 231 -25.80 6.90 -22.17
CA TYR A 231 -25.23 8.23 -22.07
C TYR A 231 -24.41 8.66 -23.30
N LYS A 232 -24.64 7.99 -24.45
CA LYS A 232 -23.88 8.21 -25.69
C LYS A 232 -23.95 9.66 -26.17
N ASP A 233 -25.13 10.25 -26.15
CA ASP A 233 -25.43 11.58 -26.68
C ASP A 233 -25.60 12.66 -25.60
N CYS A 234 -25.31 12.31 -24.34
CA CYS A 234 -25.41 13.23 -23.21
C CYS A 234 -24.23 14.20 -23.11
N ASP A 235 -24.48 15.39 -22.57
CA ASP A 235 -23.40 16.28 -22.17
C ASP A 235 -22.59 15.69 -21.01
N ILE A 236 -21.29 15.56 -21.18
CA ILE A 236 -20.36 14.95 -20.24
C ILE A 236 -19.20 15.87 -19.84
N HIS A 237 -19.19 17.14 -20.29
CA HIS A 237 -18.03 18.01 -20.09
C HIS A 237 -17.69 18.22 -18.61
N ARG A 238 -18.69 18.21 -17.72
CA ARG A 238 -18.49 18.33 -16.26
C ARG A 238 -18.07 17.03 -15.57
N PHE A 239 -18.11 15.93 -16.29
CA PHE A 239 -17.75 14.58 -15.79
C PHE A 239 -16.39 14.11 -16.27
N ALA A 240 -15.58 15.02 -16.82
CA ALA A 240 -14.20 14.70 -17.18
C ALA A 240 -13.46 14.12 -15.99
N VAL A 241 -12.72 13.04 -16.25
CA VAL A 241 -11.93 12.35 -15.24
C VAL A 241 -10.60 13.05 -15.01
N LYS A 242 -10.08 12.98 -13.80
CA LYS A 242 -8.76 13.50 -13.47
C LYS A 242 -7.69 12.47 -13.81
N LEU A 243 -7.02 12.69 -14.92
CA LEU A 243 -5.87 11.88 -15.30
C LEU A 243 -4.63 12.46 -14.63
N THR A 244 -4.04 11.72 -13.69
CA THR A 244 -2.83 12.09 -12.98
C THR A 244 -1.80 10.96 -13.10
N GLY A 245 -0.51 11.31 -13.13
CA GLY A 245 0.58 10.34 -13.20
C GLY A 245 1.22 10.22 -14.59
N PRO A 246 2.27 9.40 -14.71
CA PRO A 246 3.08 9.26 -15.94
C PRO A 246 2.29 8.68 -17.12
N ASP A 247 1.19 7.98 -16.87
CA ASP A 247 0.38 7.33 -17.90
C ASP A 247 -0.78 8.20 -18.41
N ALA A 248 -0.91 9.44 -17.92
CA ALA A 248 -1.99 10.34 -18.35
C ALA A 248 -2.03 10.58 -19.86
N ASP A 249 -0.86 10.59 -20.52
CA ASP A 249 -0.72 10.81 -21.95
C ASP A 249 -1.04 9.56 -22.79
N GLN A 250 -1.17 8.38 -22.19
CA GLN A 250 -1.48 7.13 -22.88
C GLN A 250 -2.99 6.96 -23.15
N TYR A 251 -3.85 7.74 -22.48
CA TYR A 251 -5.29 7.67 -22.65
C TYR A 251 -5.73 8.31 -23.95
N SER A 252 -6.36 7.50 -24.82
CA SER A 252 -6.96 8.03 -26.04
C SER A 252 -8.18 8.89 -25.73
N GLU A 253 -8.56 9.79 -26.63
CA GLU A 253 -9.78 10.59 -26.51
C GLU A 253 -11.04 9.72 -26.38
N LYS A 254 -11.03 8.52 -26.97
CA LYS A 254 -12.12 7.55 -26.84
C LYS A 254 -12.24 7.01 -25.40
N ASP A 255 -11.11 6.75 -24.75
CA ASP A 255 -11.08 6.26 -23.37
C ASP A 255 -11.54 7.35 -22.39
N LYS A 256 -11.07 8.59 -22.59
CA LYS A 256 -11.52 9.76 -21.82
C LYS A 256 -13.03 9.97 -21.93
N LEU A 257 -13.56 9.84 -23.14
CA LEU A 257 -14.98 9.98 -23.42
C LEU A 257 -15.80 8.88 -22.72
N LEU A 258 -15.36 7.63 -22.79
CA LEU A 258 -16.00 6.50 -22.12
C LEU A 258 -15.98 6.67 -20.59
N SER A 259 -14.84 7.02 -20.02
CA SER A 259 -14.70 7.26 -18.58
C SER A 259 -15.60 8.41 -18.10
N ALA A 260 -15.72 9.48 -18.88
CA ALA A 260 -16.64 10.58 -18.54
C ALA A 260 -18.12 10.16 -18.60
N ARG A 261 -18.51 9.30 -19.56
CA ARG A 261 -19.85 8.70 -19.61
C ARG A 261 -20.11 7.80 -18.41
N MET A 262 -19.14 6.95 -18.05
CA MET A 262 -19.23 6.09 -16.88
C MET A 262 -19.36 6.91 -15.60
N HIS A 263 -18.59 8.01 -15.48
CA HIS A 263 -18.63 8.92 -14.34
C HIS A 263 -20.02 9.56 -14.20
N LYS A 264 -20.59 10.08 -15.29
CA LYS A 264 -21.95 10.64 -15.28
C LYS A 264 -22.97 9.57 -14.89
N ALA A 265 -22.94 8.40 -15.52
CA ALA A 265 -23.86 7.30 -15.26
C ALA A 265 -23.86 6.88 -13.79
N ILE A 266 -22.69 6.60 -13.22
CA ILE A 266 -22.59 6.17 -11.82
C ILE A 266 -22.96 7.27 -10.84
N THR A 267 -22.70 8.54 -11.17
CA THR A 267 -23.10 9.69 -10.34
C THR A 267 -24.64 9.81 -10.27
N ILE A 268 -25.34 9.62 -11.38
CA ILE A 268 -26.80 9.63 -11.38
C ILE A 268 -27.37 8.42 -10.62
N ILE A 269 -26.80 7.25 -10.80
CA ILE A 269 -27.13 6.05 -10.01
C ILE A 269 -26.92 6.31 -8.51
N LEU A 270 -25.81 6.91 -8.13
CA LEU A 270 -25.49 7.27 -6.74
C LEU A 270 -26.58 8.19 -6.16
N PHE A 271 -26.92 9.28 -6.84
CA PHE A 271 -27.98 10.19 -6.36
C PHE A 271 -29.33 9.50 -6.16
N LYS A 272 -29.70 8.61 -7.06
CA LYS A 272 -30.95 7.83 -6.91
C LYS A 272 -30.89 6.90 -5.70
N LEU A 273 -29.79 6.16 -5.53
CA LEU A 273 -29.60 5.26 -4.40
C LEU A 273 -29.55 6.00 -3.06
N GLU A 274 -28.89 7.16 -3.02
CA GLU A 274 -28.85 8.03 -1.87
C GLU A 274 -30.25 8.56 -1.53
N GLY A 275 -30.96 9.08 -2.51
CA GLY A 275 -32.33 9.55 -2.33
C GLY A 275 -33.27 8.46 -1.80
N GLN A 276 -33.24 7.26 -2.36
CA GLN A 276 -34.01 6.12 -1.86
C GLN A 276 -33.62 5.73 -0.42
N LYS A 277 -32.34 5.84 -0.06
CA LYS A 277 -31.86 5.57 1.31
C LYS A 277 -32.41 6.61 2.27
N LEU A 278 -32.31 7.89 1.93
CA LEU A 278 -32.78 8.99 2.77
C LEU A 278 -34.31 8.98 2.95
N LEU A 279 -35.06 8.63 1.92
CA LEU A 279 -36.54 8.47 2.02
C LEU A 279 -36.93 7.35 2.98
N ARG A 280 -36.13 6.27 3.05
CA ARG A 280 -36.36 5.16 3.99
C ARG A 280 -35.88 5.44 5.41
N HIS A 281 -35.00 6.42 5.58
CA HIS A 281 -34.35 6.77 6.85
C HIS A 281 -34.42 8.28 7.13
N PRO A 282 -35.66 8.84 7.31
CA PRO A 282 -35.84 10.26 7.57
C PRO A 282 -35.15 10.72 8.87
N GLU A 283 -34.88 9.78 9.80
CA GLU A 283 -34.16 10.04 11.04
C GLU A 283 -32.72 10.52 10.83
N TYR A 284 -32.15 10.37 9.64
CA TYR A 284 -30.81 10.92 9.32
C TYR A 284 -30.80 12.43 9.20
N GLY A 285 -31.96 13.08 9.05
CA GLY A 285 -32.08 14.53 9.00
C GLY A 285 -31.42 15.17 7.76
N MET A 286 -31.25 14.41 6.66
CA MET A 286 -30.51 14.81 5.45
C MET A 286 -31.45 15.03 4.25
N SER A 287 -32.66 15.53 4.47
CA SER A 287 -33.65 15.78 3.40
C SER A 287 -33.23 16.87 2.40
N ASP A 288 -32.28 17.72 2.78
CA ASP A 288 -31.65 18.73 1.92
C ASP A 288 -30.89 18.12 0.74
N ARG A 289 -30.47 16.87 0.86
CA ARG A 289 -29.78 16.11 -0.19
C ARG A 289 -30.72 15.47 -1.22
N LEU A 290 -32.02 15.53 -1.02
CA LEU A 290 -33.04 15.10 -1.99
C LEU A 290 -33.17 16.17 -3.08
N LEU A 291 -32.31 16.14 -4.09
CA LEU A 291 -32.19 17.17 -5.11
C LEU A 291 -32.87 16.79 -6.43
N LEU A 292 -32.85 15.51 -6.83
CA LEU A 292 -33.40 15.09 -8.12
C LEU A 292 -34.90 15.37 -8.25
N ASP A 293 -35.66 15.23 -7.17
CA ASP A 293 -37.10 15.52 -7.12
C ASP A 293 -37.45 17.01 -7.24
N LYS A 294 -36.46 17.90 -7.08
CA LYS A 294 -36.64 19.34 -7.12
C LYS A 294 -36.31 19.96 -8.47
N ILE A 295 -35.91 19.13 -9.44
CA ILE A 295 -35.52 19.58 -10.77
C ILE A 295 -36.75 19.77 -11.64
N ASP A 296 -36.93 20.99 -12.16
CA ASP A 296 -37.84 21.29 -13.26
C ASP A 296 -37.08 21.12 -14.59
N TYR A 297 -37.27 19.97 -15.20
CA TYR A 297 -36.61 19.61 -16.47
C TYR A 297 -37.06 20.47 -17.64
N ALA A 298 -38.32 20.94 -17.62
CA ALA A 298 -38.87 21.77 -18.69
C ALA A 298 -38.26 23.16 -18.69
N ASN A 299 -38.10 23.77 -17.52
CA ASN A 299 -37.54 25.11 -17.34
C ASN A 299 -36.04 25.10 -17.06
N LYS A 300 -35.42 23.91 -17.01
CA LYS A 300 -33.99 23.72 -16.73
C LYS A 300 -33.53 24.43 -15.46
N CYS A 301 -34.24 24.20 -14.37
CA CYS A 301 -33.92 24.83 -13.10
C CYS A 301 -34.16 23.87 -11.91
N ILE A 302 -33.61 24.24 -10.77
CA ILE A 302 -33.84 23.55 -9.50
C ILE A 302 -34.19 24.58 -8.43
N THR A 303 -35.21 24.26 -7.60
CA THR A 303 -35.58 25.14 -6.48
C THR A 303 -35.07 24.51 -5.16
N ILE A 304 -34.24 25.25 -4.44
CA ILE A 304 -33.68 24.85 -3.13
C ILE A 304 -34.09 25.93 -2.12
N GLY A 305 -34.95 25.54 -1.16
CA GLY A 305 -35.58 26.53 -0.29
C GLY A 305 -36.45 27.48 -1.11
N ASP A 306 -36.24 28.80 -0.95
CA ASP A 306 -36.95 29.84 -1.67
C ASP A 306 -36.19 30.36 -2.92
N THR A 307 -35.10 29.71 -3.29
CA THR A 307 -34.24 30.18 -4.39
C THR A 307 -34.24 29.20 -5.56
N THR A 308 -34.44 29.69 -6.76
CA THR A 308 -34.40 28.95 -8.00
C THR A 308 -33.07 29.19 -8.72
N TYR A 309 -32.37 28.10 -9.05
CA TYR A 309 -31.07 28.11 -9.74
C TYR A 309 -31.24 27.51 -11.16
N PRO A 310 -30.67 28.17 -12.18
CA PRO A 310 -30.66 27.60 -13.53
C PRO A 310 -29.71 26.37 -13.57
N LEU A 311 -30.09 25.34 -14.31
CA LEU A 311 -29.27 24.16 -14.58
C LEU A 311 -28.80 24.18 -16.03
N GLU A 312 -27.50 24.08 -16.21
CA GLU A 312 -26.87 23.96 -17.54
C GLU A 312 -27.09 22.57 -18.15
N ASP A 313 -26.99 21.55 -17.33
CA ASP A 313 -27.17 20.15 -17.71
C ASP A 313 -28.41 19.57 -17.01
N VAL A 314 -29.38 19.12 -17.79
CA VAL A 314 -30.58 18.42 -17.33
C VAL A 314 -30.76 17.08 -18.07
N ASP A 315 -29.72 16.64 -18.77
CA ASP A 315 -29.74 15.42 -19.54
C ASP A 315 -29.32 14.23 -18.66
N PHE A 316 -30.26 13.76 -17.86
CA PHE A 316 -30.10 12.66 -16.93
C PHE A 316 -31.01 11.50 -17.34
N PRO A 317 -30.60 10.67 -18.32
CA PRO A 317 -31.36 9.49 -18.67
C PRO A 317 -31.62 8.65 -17.42
N THR A 318 -32.86 8.34 -17.16
CA THR A 318 -33.25 7.54 -16.01
C THR A 318 -33.45 6.10 -16.44
N VAL A 319 -32.90 5.19 -15.65
CA VAL A 319 -33.17 3.75 -15.75
C VAL A 319 -33.93 3.38 -14.50
N ASP A 320 -35.06 2.74 -14.65
CA ASP A 320 -35.90 2.27 -13.56
C ASP A 320 -35.26 1.08 -12.84
#